data_8076bfdc6c4606b255e0a4c1adac76aa
#
_entry.id   8076bfdc6c4606b255e0a4c1adac76aa
#
_cell.length_a   1.000
_cell.length_b   1.000
_cell.length_c   1.000
_cell.angle_alpha   90.00
_cell.angle_beta   90.00
_cell.angle_gamma   90.00
#
_symmetry.space_group_name_H-M   'P 1'
#
loop_
_entity.id
_entity.type
_entity.pdbx_description
1 polymer ?
#
loop_
_entity_poly.entity_id
_entity_poly.type
_entity_poly.pdbx_seq_one_letter_code
_entity_poly.pdbx_strand_id
1 'polypeptide(L)'
;METIKFLIDFVLHIDKHLGELMVQHGPWWMYGIIFLIIFIETGVVFMPFLPGDSLLFASGALWAATGNNIFLLLFLCVSAAVIGDNCNYFIGRNFSDYLKSKAWFKKFVSDENIKDAENFVAKHGGKSIFLARFFPIIRTIVPFIVGAGKMKYSKFRVIDFFGGLCWCTLFISVGYFFGNISFVKKNFSVVVIAIVLISLIPLVIGAIKSRKKSIR
;
A
#
# COMPACT_ATOMS: atom_id res chain seq x y z
N MET A 1 11.15 0.12 21.73
CA MET A 1 9.92 -0.68 22.03
C MET A 1 8.65 0.17 22.02
N GLU A 2 8.68 1.40 22.49
CA GLU A 2 7.52 2.32 22.52
C GLU A 2 7.03 2.71 21.13
N THR A 3 7.92 3.00 20.20
CA THR A 3 7.56 3.36 18.81
C THR A 3 6.80 2.24 18.08
N ILE A 4 7.19 0.98 18.31
CA ILE A 4 6.50 -0.18 17.71
C ILE A 4 5.11 -0.36 18.33
N LYS A 5 4.98 -0.18 19.65
CA LYS A 5 3.69 -0.22 20.35
C LYS A 5 2.77 0.90 19.85
N PHE A 6 3.31 2.11 19.68
CA PHE A 6 2.57 3.25 19.14
C PHE A 6 2.08 2.98 17.70
N LEU A 7 2.92 2.43 16.84
CA LEU A 7 2.51 2.06 15.46
C LEU A 7 1.44 0.98 15.45
N ILE A 8 1.57 -0.03 16.31
CA ILE A 8 0.56 -1.08 16.45
C ILE A 8 -0.76 -0.49 16.96
N ASP A 9 -0.71 0.33 17.98
CA ASP A 9 -1.90 1.00 18.54
C ASP A 9 -2.55 1.93 17.52
N PHE A 10 -1.77 2.71 16.78
CA PHE A 10 -2.26 3.56 15.71
C PHE A 10 -2.98 2.74 14.62
N VAL A 11 -2.43 1.61 14.21
CA VAL A 11 -3.06 0.72 13.21
C VAL A 11 -4.33 0.08 13.76
N LEU A 12 -4.33 -0.34 15.02
CA LEU A 12 -5.48 -1.00 15.65
C LEU A 12 -6.65 -0.05 15.93
N HIS A 13 -6.36 1.24 16.17
CA HIS A 13 -7.34 2.27 16.50
C HIS A 13 -7.34 3.43 15.50
N ILE A 14 -7.05 3.11 14.24
CA ILE A 14 -6.91 4.10 13.16
C ILE A 14 -8.16 4.96 12.99
N ASP A 15 -9.34 4.38 13.21
CA ASP A 15 -10.64 5.05 13.18
C ASP A 15 -10.76 6.16 14.24
N LYS A 16 -10.35 5.86 15.48
CA LYS A 16 -10.38 6.82 16.58
C LYS A 16 -9.39 7.94 16.37
N HIS A 17 -8.14 7.59 16.04
CA HIS A 17 -7.09 8.57 15.78
C HIS A 17 -7.42 9.48 14.60
N LEU A 18 -7.94 8.92 13.51
CA LEU A 18 -8.38 9.71 12.36
C LEU A 18 -9.58 10.62 12.72
N GLY A 19 -10.54 10.10 13.49
CA GLY A 19 -11.69 10.87 13.96
C GLY A 19 -11.28 12.03 14.87
N GLU A 20 -10.43 11.79 15.84
CA GLU A 20 -9.90 12.80 16.76
C GLU A 20 -9.10 13.89 16.04
N LEU A 21 -8.20 13.49 15.14
CA LEU A 21 -7.42 14.41 14.31
C LEU A 21 -8.33 15.27 13.41
N MET A 22 -9.39 14.69 12.87
CA MET A 22 -10.34 15.42 12.06
C MET A 22 -11.10 16.50 12.84
N VAL A 23 -11.48 16.18 14.07
CA VAL A 23 -12.15 17.14 14.97
C VAL A 23 -11.19 18.26 15.40
N GLN A 24 -9.93 17.93 15.69
CA GLN A 24 -8.94 18.89 16.19
C GLN A 24 -8.38 19.80 15.10
N HIS A 25 -8.08 19.27 13.90
CA HIS A 25 -7.32 19.97 12.86
C HIS A 25 -8.10 20.19 11.57
N GLY A 26 -9.31 19.64 11.48
CA GLY A 26 -10.17 19.76 10.32
C GLY A 26 -9.80 18.82 9.14
N PRO A 27 -10.66 18.79 8.10
CA PRO A 27 -10.53 17.81 7.00
C PRO A 27 -9.27 17.99 6.15
N TRP A 28 -8.74 19.20 6.02
CA TRP A 28 -7.56 19.49 5.20
C TRP A 28 -6.30 18.80 5.72
N TRP A 29 -6.11 18.76 7.02
CA TRP A 29 -5.01 18.02 7.65
C TRP A 29 -5.12 16.54 7.37
N MET A 30 -6.34 16.01 7.42
CA MET A 30 -6.59 14.60 7.13
C MET A 30 -6.24 14.22 5.69
N TYR A 31 -6.64 15.05 4.72
CA TYR A 31 -6.23 14.85 3.34
C TYR A 31 -4.70 14.81 3.19
N GLY A 32 -3.98 15.71 3.88
CA GLY A 32 -2.52 15.76 3.86
C GLY A 32 -1.87 14.53 4.48
N ILE A 33 -2.36 14.08 5.63
CA ILE A 33 -1.83 12.89 6.33
C ILE A 33 -2.06 11.62 5.51
N ILE A 34 -3.28 11.42 5.00
CA ILE A 34 -3.61 10.26 4.17
C ILE A 34 -2.75 10.24 2.91
N PHE A 35 -2.64 11.39 2.23
CA PHE A 35 -1.74 11.53 1.08
C PHE A 35 -0.31 11.12 1.42
N LEU A 36 0.23 11.63 2.51
CA LEU A 36 1.62 11.37 2.92
C LEU A 36 1.84 9.89 3.23
N ILE A 37 0.93 9.26 3.96
CA ILE A 37 1.03 7.84 4.32
C ILE A 37 0.99 6.97 3.06
N ILE A 38 0.04 7.20 2.15
CA ILE A 38 -0.06 6.45 0.89
C ILE A 38 1.17 6.68 0.01
N PHE A 39 1.66 7.93 -0.08
CA PHE A 39 2.87 8.26 -0.83
C PHE A 39 4.10 7.53 -0.28
N ILE A 40 4.30 7.51 1.04
CA ILE A 40 5.44 6.83 1.68
C ILE A 40 5.33 5.32 1.47
N GLU A 41 4.14 4.74 1.64
CA GLU A 41 3.92 3.31 1.47
C GLU A 41 4.24 2.82 0.05
N THR A 42 3.84 3.58 -0.96
CA THR A 42 4.05 3.20 -2.36
C THR A 42 5.43 3.61 -2.89
N GLY A 43 5.95 4.75 -2.41
CA GLY A 43 7.21 5.33 -2.90
C GLY A 43 8.46 4.75 -2.26
N VAL A 44 8.34 4.13 -1.09
CA VAL A 44 9.48 3.61 -0.33
C VAL A 44 9.50 2.08 -0.40
N VAL A 45 10.45 1.53 -1.17
CA VAL A 45 10.58 0.06 -1.41
C VAL A 45 10.63 -0.78 -0.14
N PHE A 46 11.11 -0.21 0.97
CA PHE A 46 11.40 -0.94 2.21
C PHE A 46 10.35 -0.74 3.31
N MET A 47 9.19 -0.15 2.99
CA MET A 47 8.09 0.01 3.96
C MET A 47 6.79 -0.69 3.53
N PRO A 48 6.80 -2.01 3.24
CA PRO A 48 5.58 -2.74 2.86
C PRO A 48 4.63 -2.97 4.05
N PHE A 49 4.95 -2.42 5.23
CA PHE A 49 4.22 -2.69 6.48
C PHE A 49 3.20 -1.60 6.83
N LEU A 50 3.13 -0.49 6.08
CA LEU A 50 2.08 0.48 6.31
C LEU A 50 0.73 -0.07 5.83
N PRO A 51 -0.34 0.14 6.61
CA PRO A 51 -1.64 -0.47 6.32
C PRO A 51 -2.47 0.37 5.33
N GLY A 52 -1.98 0.57 4.09
CA GLY A 52 -2.65 1.41 3.09
C GLY A 52 -4.05 0.96 2.73
N ASP A 53 -4.27 -0.35 2.60
CA ASP A 53 -5.58 -0.92 2.29
C ASP A 53 -6.60 -0.56 3.39
N SER A 54 -6.21 -0.74 4.65
CA SER A 54 -7.05 -0.38 5.80
C SER A 54 -7.21 1.12 5.97
N LEU A 55 -6.18 1.90 5.65
CA LEU A 55 -6.24 3.35 5.69
C LEU A 55 -7.23 3.88 4.65
N LEU A 56 -7.19 3.37 3.41
CA LEU A 56 -8.15 3.72 2.35
C LEU A 56 -9.57 3.35 2.74
N PHE A 57 -9.76 2.15 3.31
CA PHE A 57 -11.06 1.71 3.81
C PHE A 57 -11.56 2.62 4.94
N ALA A 58 -10.73 2.85 5.97
CA ALA A 58 -11.08 3.70 7.10
C ALA A 58 -11.40 5.14 6.67
N SER A 59 -10.61 5.68 5.73
CA SER A 59 -10.85 7.00 5.16
C SER A 59 -12.19 7.06 4.41
N GLY A 60 -12.50 6.05 3.59
CA GLY A 60 -13.79 5.96 2.92
C GLY A 60 -14.97 5.96 3.89
N ALA A 61 -14.88 5.16 4.97
CA ALA A 61 -15.91 5.10 6.02
C ALA A 61 -16.07 6.43 6.78
N LEU A 62 -14.94 7.08 7.12
CA LEU A 62 -14.94 8.36 7.81
C LEU A 62 -15.54 9.47 6.94
N TRP A 63 -15.21 9.52 5.65
CA TRP A 63 -15.76 10.49 4.70
C TRP A 63 -17.26 10.29 4.48
N ALA A 64 -17.72 9.06 4.46
CA ALA A 64 -19.16 8.77 4.44
C ALA A 64 -19.90 9.28 5.68
N ALA A 65 -19.26 9.17 6.86
CA ALA A 65 -19.86 9.62 8.14
C ALA A 65 -19.85 11.15 8.30
N THR A 66 -18.88 11.85 7.71
CA THR A 66 -18.64 13.29 7.89
C THR A 66 -19.17 14.14 6.74
N GLY A 67 -19.58 13.52 5.62
CA GLY A 67 -20.11 14.23 4.44
C GLY A 67 -19.06 15.04 3.68
N ASN A 68 -17.76 14.79 3.92
CA ASN A 68 -16.69 15.46 3.20
C ASN A 68 -16.58 14.96 1.74
N ASN A 69 -15.86 15.71 0.89
CA ASN A 69 -15.75 15.41 -0.52
C ASN A 69 -14.91 14.17 -0.81
N ILE A 70 -15.58 13.04 -1.12
CA ILE A 70 -14.94 11.74 -1.41
C ILE A 70 -14.17 11.75 -2.72
N PHE A 71 -14.57 12.56 -3.70
CA PHE A 71 -13.85 12.64 -4.98
C PHE A 71 -12.50 13.32 -4.81
N LEU A 72 -12.41 14.31 -3.91
CA LEU A 72 -11.14 14.92 -3.56
C LEU A 72 -10.23 13.92 -2.84
N LEU A 73 -10.78 13.13 -1.90
CA LEU A 73 -10.03 12.05 -1.25
C LEU A 73 -9.49 11.06 -2.28
N LEU A 74 -10.34 10.57 -3.17
CA LEU A 74 -9.95 9.64 -4.23
C LEU A 74 -8.84 10.22 -5.11
N PHE A 75 -9.00 11.47 -5.57
CA PHE A 75 -8.01 12.16 -6.39
C PHE A 75 -6.65 12.25 -5.67
N LEU A 76 -6.64 12.63 -4.40
CA LEU A 76 -5.42 12.75 -3.61
C LEU A 76 -4.76 11.39 -3.37
N CYS A 77 -5.53 10.35 -3.03
CA CYS A 77 -4.99 9.01 -2.82
C CYS A 77 -4.41 8.42 -4.12
N VAL A 78 -5.10 8.56 -5.24
CA VAL A 78 -4.59 8.13 -6.56
C VAL A 78 -3.32 8.89 -6.92
N SER A 79 -3.30 10.21 -6.70
CA SER A 79 -2.12 11.03 -6.96
C SER A 79 -0.94 10.61 -6.09
N ALA A 80 -1.16 10.36 -4.80
CA ALA A 80 -0.14 9.90 -3.86
C ALA A 80 0.46 8.56 -4.30
N ALA A 81 -0.42 7.59 -4.64
CA ALA A 81 -0.01 6.26 -5.08
C ALA A 81 0.80 6.32 -6.38
N VAL A 82 0.31 7.07 -7.37
CA VAL A 82 1.01 7.21 -8.67
C VAL A 82 2.34 7.93 -8.51
N ILE A 83 2.41 9.03 -7.75
CA ILE A 83 3.66 9.75 -7.52
C ILE A 83 4.65 8.86 -6.76
N GLY A 84 4.19 8.12 -5.75
CA GLY A 84 5.01 7.18 -4.99
C GLY A 84 5.61 6.09 -5.89
N ASP A 85 4.80 5.39 -6.66
CA ASP A 85 5.27 4.35 -7.57
C ASP A 85 6.20 4.89 -8.66
N ASN A 86 5.97 6.12 -9.13
CA ASN A 86 6.89 6.78 -10.06
C ASN A 86 8.25 7.03 -9.40
N CYS A 87 8.29 7.54 -8.16
CA CYS A 87 9.54 7.69 -7.41
C CYS A 87 10.27 6.34 -7.31
N ASN A 88 9.54 5.29 -6.93
CA ASN A 88 10.07 3.95 -6.78
C ASN A 88 10.60 3.38 -8.12
N TYR A 89 9.87 3.58 -9.23
CA TYR A 89 10.33 3.22 -10.57
C TYR A 89 11.64 3.93 -10.94
N PHE A 90 11.76 5.25 -10.70
CA PHE A 90 12.99 5.99 -11.02
C PHE A 90 14.15 5.61 -10.11
N ILE A 91 13.89 5.29 -8.85
CA ILE A 91 14.90 4.73 -7.94
C ILE A 91 15.41 3.39 -8.49
N GLY A 92 14.52 2.48 -8.90
CA GLY A 92 14.89 1.23 -9.53
C GLY A 92 15.68 1.42 -10.81
N ARG A 93 15.25 2.35 -11.67
CA ARG A 93 15.89 2.62 -12.96
C ARG A 93 17.33 3.16 -12.86
N ASN A 94 17.57 4.03 -11.86
CA ASN A 94 18.83 4.76 -11.78
C ASN A 94 19.78 4.20 -10.70
N PHE A 95 19.26 3.56 -9.67
CA PHE A 95 20.01 3.19 -8.47
C PHE A 95 19.93 1.70 -8.10
N SER A 96 19.35 0.83 -8.94
CA SER A 96 19.14 -0.59 -8.61
C SER A 96 20.41 -1.30 -8.19
N ASP A 97 21.50 -1.16 -8.97
CA ASP A 97 22.75 -1.88 -8.72
C ASP A 97 23.41 -1.40 -7.42
N TYR A 98 23.39 -0.07 -7.21
CA TYR A 98 23.89 0.53 -5.97
C TYR A 98 23.09 0.06 -4.74
N LEU A 99 21.78 0.05 -4.81
CA LEU A 99 20.93 -0.36 -3.69
C LEU A 99 21.03 -1.86 -3.41
N LYS A 100 21.03 -2.70 -4.45
CA LYS A 100 21.20 -4.15 -4.31
C LYS A 100 22.55 -4.54 -3.69
N SER A 101 23.57 -3.71 -3.79
CA SER A 101 24.88 -3.93 -3.16
C SER A 101 24.92 -3.61 -1.67
N LYS A 102 23.94 -2.84 -1.14
CA LYS A 102 23.96 -2.36 0.25
C LYS A 102 23.33 -3.37 1.21
N ALA A 103 24.05 -3.68 2.30
CA ALA A 103 23.60 -4.62 3.32
C ALA A 103 22.28 -4.18 4.01
N TRP A 104 22.10 -2.87 4.23
CA TRP A 104 20.86 -2.35 4.81
C TRP A 104 19.65 -2.58 3.89
N PHE A 105 19.83 -2.41 2.56
CA PHE A 105 18.75 -2.66 1.59
C PHE A 105 18.31 -4.13 1.61
N LYS A 106 19.27 -5.05 1.63
CA LYS A 106 19.01 -6.50 1.71
C LYS A 106 18.30 -6.93 3.00
N LYS A 107 18.46 -6.17 4.08
CA LYS A 107 17.75 -6.42 5.33
C LYS A 107 16.23 -6.16 5.21
N PHE A 108 15.82 -5.20 4.38
CA PHE A 108 14.42 -4.82 4.19
C PHE A 108 13.81 -5.50 2.95
N VAL A 109 14.59 -5.66 1.89
CA VAL A 109 14.17 -6.28 0.64
C VAL A 109 15.08 -7.49 0.41
N SER A 110 14.60 -8.68 0.82
CA SER A 110 15.37 -9.91 0.65
C SER A 110 15.61 -10.25 -0.83
N ASP A 111 16.70 -10.94 -1.10
CA ASP A 111 17.00 -11.42 -2.47
C ASP A 111 15.88 -12.35 -2.99
N GLU A 112 15.16 -13.05 -2.09
CA GLU A 112 14.01 -13.87 -2.41
C GLU A 112 12.82 -13.03 -2.90
N ASN A 113 12.49 -11.94 -2.19
CA ASN A 113 11.42 -11.02 -2.59
C ASN A 113 11.70 -10.37 -3.95
N ILE A 114 12.97 -10.02 -4.21
CA ILE A 114 13.39 -9.49 -5.52
C ILE A 114 13.15 -10.54 -6.60
N LYS A 115 13.61 -11.77 -6.36
CA LYS A 115 13.46 -12.88 -7.31
C LYS A 115 11.99 -13.23 -7.57
N ASP A 116 11.15 -13.20 -6.54
CA ASP A 116 9.73 -13.44 -6.69
C ASP A 116 9.05 -12.33 -7.51
N ALA A 117 9.42 -11.09 -7.30
CA ALA A 117 8.93 -9.97 -8.10
C ALA A 117 9.43 -10.04 -9.55
N GLU A 118 10.72 -10.41 -9.78
CA GLU A 118 11.28 -10.65 -11.12
C GLU A 118 10.52 -11.76 -11.85
N ASN A 119 10.27 -12.89 -11.19
CA ASN A 119 9.49 -14.01 -11.73
C ASN A 119 8.05 -13.60 -12.03
N PHE A 120 7.44 -12.80 -11.15
CA PHE A 120 6.09 -12.28 -11.34
C PHE A 120 6.00 -11.37 -12.57
N VAL A 121 7.00 -10.48 -12.74
CA VAL A 121 7.10 -9.61 -13.92
C VAL A 121 7.37 -10.42 -15.19
N ALA A 122 8.25 -11.40 -15.14
CA ALA A 122 8.53 -12.28 -16.29
C ALA A 122 7.28 -13.05 -16.74
N LYS A 123 6.48 -13.55 -15.78
CA LYS A 123 5.25 -14.30 -16.06
C LYS A 123 4.12 -13.44 -16.62
N HIS A 124 3.92 -12.24 -16.08
CA HIS A 124 2.75 -11.40 -16.36
C HIS A 124 3.05 -10.19 -17.27
N GLY A 125 4.33 -9.93 -17.53
CA GLY A 125 4.76 -8.80 -18.36
C GLY A 125 4.27 -7.45 -17.79
N GLY A 126 3.75 -6.57 -18.67
CA GLY A 126 3.24 -5.28 -18.25
C GLY A 126 2.03 -5.34 -17.29
N LYS A 127 1.23 -6.42 -17.35
CA LYS A 127 0.07 -6.61 -16.45
C LYS A 127 0.50 -6.82 -15.00
N SER A 128 1.77 -7.16 -14.76
CA SER A 128 2.31 -7.33 -13.41
C SER A 128 2.19 -6.07 -12.57
N ILE A 129 2.33 -4.88 -13.17
CA ILE A 129 2.24 -3.59 -12.47
C ILE A 129 0.83 -3.41 -11.88
N PHE A 130 -0.20 -3.71 -12.65
CA PHE A 130 -1.59 -3.64 -12.18
C PHE A 130 -1.89 -4.71 -11.12
N LEU A 131 -1.54 -5.97 -11.40
CA LEU A 131 -1.83 -7.11 -10.52
C LEU A 131 -1.06 -7.03 -9.20
N ALA A 132 0.17 -6.52 -9.24
CA ALA A 132 1.02 -6.39 -8.06
C ALA A 132 0.37 -5.57 -6.94
N ARG A 133 -0.46 -4.57 -7.28
CA ARG A 133 -1.11 -3.69 -6.29
C ARG A 133 -1.99 -4.44 -5.29
N PHE A 134 -2.45 -5.62 -5.64
CA PHE A 134 -3.27 -6.49 -4.77
C PHE A 134 -2.44 -7.46 -3.92
N PHE A 135 -1.10 -7.40 -4.02
CA PHE A 135 -0.18 -8.23 -3.24
C PHE A 135 0.77 -7.34 -2.43
N PRO A 136 0.61 -7.26 -1.11
CA PRO A 136 1.25 -6.22 -0.28
C PRO A 136 2.77 -6.05 -0.45
N ILE A 137 3.53 -7.15 -0.51
CA ILE A 137 4.99 -7.06 -0.71
C ILE A 137 5.33 -6.80 -2.17
N ILE A 138 4.65 -7.49 -3.09
CA ILE A 138 4.98 -7.43 -4.52
C ILE A 138 4.71 -6.03 -5.06
N ARG A 139 3.66 -5.34 -4.55
CA ARG A 139 3.27 -4.00 -5.02
C ARG A 139 4.37 -2.96 -4.83
N THR A 140 5.12 -3.00 -3.72
CA THR A 140 6.19 -2.03 -3.47
C THR A 140 7.47 -2.36 -4.23
N ILE A 141 7.67 -3.63 -4.58
CA ILE A 141 8.89 -4.10 -5.25
C ILE A 141 8.77 -4.05 -6.78
N VAL A 142 7.58 -4.30 -7.35
CA VAL A 142 7.38 -4.35 -8.80
C VAL A 142 7.72 -3.04 -9.51
N PRO A 143 7.32 -1.83 -9.05
CA PRO A 143 7.75 -0.59 -9.68
C PRO A 143 9.29 -0.46 -9.73
N PHE A 144 9.98 -0.84 -8.65
CA PHE A 144 11.45 -0.87 -8.60
C PHE A 144 12.03 -1.85 -9.63
N ILE A 145 11.52 -3.09 -9.69
CA ILE A 145 12.01 -4.14 -10.60
C ILE A 145 11.79 -3.77 -12.07
N VAL A 146 10.62 -3.24 -12.43
CA VAL A 146 10.36 -2.82 -13.81
C VAL A 146 11.18 -1.59 -14.20
N GLY A 147 11.49 -0.72 -13.23
CA GLY A 147 12.45 0.38 -13.39
C GLY A 147 13.86 -0.14 -13.65
N ALA A 148 14.37 -1.05 -12.80
CA ALA A 148 15.66 -1.70 -12.94
C ALA A 148 15.79 -2.44 -14.27
N GLY A 149 14.73 -3.11 -14.71
CA GLY A 149 14.63 -3.76 -16.03
C GLY A 149 14.44 -2.80 -17.20
N LYS A 150 14.54 -1.48 -16.97
CA LYS A 150 14.47 -0.42 -17.98
C LYS A 150 13.19 -0.48 -18.85
N MET A 151 12.06 -0.90 -18.27
CA MET A 151 10.76 -0.83 -18.95
C MET A 151 10.50 0.60 -19.45
N LYS A 152 9.88 0.76 -20.62
CA LYS A 152 9.51 2.08 -21.13
C LYS A 152 8.58 2.81 -20.15
N TYR A 153 8.95 4.01 -19.72
CA TYR A 153 8.21 4.81 -18.74
C TYR A 153 6.75 5.07 -19.17
N SER A 154 6.52 5.34 -20.45
CA SER A 154 5.18 5.56 -20.98
C SER A 154 4.25 4.35 -20.76
N LYS A 155 4.77 3.13 -20.89
CA LYS A 155 4.01 1.90 -20.62
C LYS A 155 3.77 1.71 -19.13
N PHE A 156 4.81 1.96 -18.29
CA PHE A 156 4.70 1.88 -16.84
C PHE A 156 3.60 2.80 -16.31
N ARG A 157 3.70 4.11 -16.59
CA ARG A 157 2.80 5.12 -16.02
C ARG A 157 1.32 4.91 -16.34
N VAL A 158 1.00 4.42 -17.55
CA VAL A 158 -0.39 4.17 -17.96
C VAL A 158 -0.98 3.02 -17.14
N ILE A 159 -0.25 1.91 -17.04
CA ILE A 159 -0.72 0.73 -16.30
C ILE A 159 -0.78 1.04 -14.80
N ASP A 160 0.20 1.77 -14.31
CA ASP A 160 0.30 2.21 -12.93
C ASP A 160 -0.86 3.12 -12.52
N PHE A 161 -1.19 4.12 -13.36
CA PHE A 161 -2.32 5.01 -13.13
C PHE A 161 -3.65 4.24 -13.02
N PHE A 162 -3.94 3.35 -13.98
CA PHE A 162 -5.18 2.56 -13.92
C PHE A 162 -5.18 1.57 -12.76
N GLY A 163 -4.03 1.01 -12.41
CA GLY A 163 -3.88 0.18 -11.23
C GLY A 163 -4.16 0.94 -9.95
N GLY A 164 -3.57 2.13 -9.79
CA GLY A 164 -3.79 3.02 -8.64
C GLY A 164 -5.23 3.49 -8.53
N LEU A 165 -5.82 3.89 -9.65
CA LEU A 165 -7.23 4.28 -9.70
C LEU A 165 -8.15 3.13 -9.26
N CYS A 166 -7.94 1.93 -9.78
CA CYS A 166 -8.73 0.76 -9.43
C CYS A 166 -8.58 0.40 -7.95
N TRP A 167 -7.34 0.37 -7.44
CA TRP A 167 -7.04 0.04 -6.05
C TRP A 167 -7.66 1.05 -5.07
N CYS A 168 -7.39 2.35 -5.25
CA CYS A 168 -7.96 3.39 -4.39
C CYS A 168 -9.48 3.41 -4.45
N THR A 169 -10.07 3.32 -5.66
CA THR A 169 -11.53 3.31 -5.82
C THR A 169 -12.15 2.11 -5.11
N LEU A 170 -11.56 0.93 -5.23
CA LEU A 170 -12.06 -0.29 -4.58
C LEU A 170 -12.13 -0.10 -3.06
N PHE A 171 -11.00 0.20 -2.42
CA PHE A 171 -10.94 0.27 -0.95
C PHE A 171 -11.73 1.46 -0.37
N ILE A 172 -11.65 2.64 -1.00
CA ILE A 172 -12.41 3.82 -0.57
C ILE A 172 -13.91 3.57 -0.73
N SER A 173 -14.36 2.99 -1.87
CA SER A 173 -15.78 2.70 -2.09
C SER A 173 -16.29 1.63 -1.13
N VAL A 174 -15.54 0.56 -0.90
CA VAL A 174 -15.90 -0.45 0.08
C VAL A 174 -16.01 0.19 1.48
N GLY A 175 -15.05 1.02 1.87
CA GLY A 175 -15.13 1.78 3.13
C GLY A 175 -16.35 2.69 3.20
N TYR A 176 -16.61 3.44 2.14
CA TYR A 176 -17.73 4.39 2.05
C TYR A 176 -19.10 3.71 2.20
N PHE A 177 -19.32 2.62 1.47
CA PHE A 177 -20.62 1.92 1.49
C PHE A 177 -20.79 1.06 2.75
N PHE A 178 -19.77 0.34 3.15
CA PHE A 178 -19.85 -0.61 4.27
C PHE A 178 -19.55 0.01 5.63
N GLY A 179 -18.73 1.07 5.69
CA GLY A 179 -18.36 1.74 6.94
C GLY A 179 -19.56 2.32 7.70
N ASN A 180 -20.67 2.61 7.00
CA ASN A 180 -21.89 3.12 7.61
C ASN A 180 -22.86 2.05 8.14
N ILE A 181 -22.61 0.78 7.88
CA ILE A 181 -23.44 -0.32 8.41
C ILE A 181 -23.27 -0.38 9.94
N SER A 182 -24.37 -0.47 10.68
CA SER A 182 -24.38 -0.46 12.14
C SER A 182 -23.46 -1.52 12.77
N PHE A 183 -23.37 -2.71 12.15
CA PHE A 183 -22.45 -3.76 12.57
C PHE A 183 -20.98 -3.35 12.40
N VAL A 184 -20.65 -2.75 11.27
CA VAL A 184 -19.28 -2.28 10.96
C VAL A 184 -18.90 -1.12 11.88
N LYS A 185 -19.81 -0.15 12.10
CA LYS A 185 -19.58 0.97 13.05
C LYS A 185 -19.30 0.47 14.47
N LYS A 186 -20.07 -0.51 14.95
CA LYS A 186 -19.88 -1.07 16.30
C LYS A 186 -18.59 -1.89 16.45
N ASN A 187 -18.11 -2.50 15.35
CA ASN A 187 -16.95 -3.39 15.34
C ASN A 187 -15.84 -2.88 14.40
N PHE A 188 -15.72 -1.56 14.25
CA PHE A 188 -14.86 -0.97 13.22
C PHE A 188 -13.42 -1.44 13.33
N SER A 189 -12.84 -1.43 14.54
CA SER A 189 -11.48 -1.91 14.78
C SER A 189 -11.31 -3.38 14.38
N VAL A 190 -12.33 -4.24 14.62
CA VAL A 190 -12.29 -5.64 14.20
C VAL A 190 -12.29 -5.77 12.68
N VAL A 191 -13.08 -4.95 11.99
CA VAL A 191 -13.12 -4.94 10.51
C VAL A 191 -11.80 -4.47 9.94
N VAL A 192 -11.21 -3.41 10.48
CA VAL A 192 -9.89 -2.93 10.07
C VAL A 192 -8.82 -3.99 10.28
N ILE A 193 -8.80 -4.65 11.45
CA ILE A 193 -7.89 -5.76 11.73
C ILE A 193 -8.09 -6.91 10.74
N ALA A 194 -9.34 -7.27 10.45
CA ALA A 194 -9.66 -8.32 9.48
C ALA A 194 -9.11 -7.96 8.08
N ILE A 195 -9.25 -6.71 7.63
CA ILE A 195 -8.69 -6.25 6.35
C ILE A 195 -7.16 -6.37 6.36
N VAL A 196 -6.50 -5.93 7.44
CA VAL A 196 -5.04 -6.09 7.59
C VAL A 196 -4.64 -7.56 7.53
N LEU A 197 -5.32 -8.42 8.28
CA LEU A 197 -5.01 -9.85 8.32
C LEU A 197 -5.24 -10.51 6.96
N ILE A 198 -6.33 -10.18 6.26
CA ILE A 198 -6.62 -10.68 4.91
C ILE A 198 -5.53 -10.23 3.94
N SER A 199 -5.10 -8.97 4.01
CA SER A 199 -4.01 -8.43 3.18
C SER A 199 -2.68 -9.12 3.45
N LEU A 200 -2.45 -9.63 4.68
CA LEU A 200 -1.24 -10.36 5.05
C LEU A 200 -1.29 -11.86 4.70
N ILE A 201 -2.47 -12.45 4.40
CA ILE A 201 -2.60 -13.88 4.06
C ILE A 201 -1.66 -14.30 2.92
N PRO A 202 -1.57 -13.58 1.78
CA PRO A 202 -0.66 -13.96 0.70
C PRO A 202 0.80 -13.98 1.15
N LEU A 203 1.19 -13.07 2.05
CA LEU A 203 2.52 -12.98 2.64
C LEU A 203 2.84 -14.23 3.49
N VAL A 204 1.93 -14.63 4.36
CA VAL A 204 2.11 -15.80 5.23
C VAL A 204 2.19 -17.08 4.38
N ILE A 205 1.32 -17.21 3.38
CA ILE A 205 1.34 -18.35 2.45
C ILE A 205 2.66 -18.39 1.66
N GLY A 206 3.15 -17.24 1.19
CA GLY A 206 4.44 -17.11 0.51
C GLY A 206 5.60 -17.57 1.40
N ALA A 207 5.66 -17.06 2.64
CA ALA A 207 6.70 -17.40 3.61
C ALA A 207 6.69 -18.90 4.01
N ILE A 208 5.52 -19.51 4.13
CA ILE A 208 5.39 -20.95 4.42
C ILE A 208 5.86 -21.79 3.23
N LYS A 209 5.52 -21.40 1.99
CA LYS A 209 5.98 -22.11 0.78
C LYS A 209 7.49 -22.00 0.57
N SER A 210 8.11 -20.86 0.87
CA SER A 210 9.54 -20.68 0.75
C SER A 210 10.32 -21.56 1.75
N ARG A 211 9.88 -21.62 3.01
CA ARG A 211 10.46 -22.52 4.01
C ARG A 211 10.39 -23.99 3.61
N LYS A 212 9.30 -24.44 2.98
CA LYS A 212 9.14 -25.83 2.52
C LYS A 212 10.08 -26.18 1.33
N LYS A 213 10.53 -25.17 0.56
CA LYS A 213 11.43 -25.34 -0.58
C LYS A 213 12.90 -25.34 -0.18
N SER A 214 13.24 -24.76 0.97
CA SER A 214 14.60 -24.76 1.55
C SER A 214 14.95 -26.06 2.31
N ILE A 215 13.97 -26.94 2.59
CA ILE A 215 14.14 -28.20 3.32
C ILE A 215 14.16 -29.43 2.34
N ARG A 216 13.98 -29.18 1.05
CA ARG A 216 14.17 -30.18 -0.02
C ARG A 216 15.37 -29.83 -0.88
#